data_5e589c945883f07daedab95e99d00924
#
_entry.id   5e589c945883f07daedab95e99d00924
#
_cell.length_a   1.000
_cell.length_b   1.000
_cell.length_c   1.000
_cell.angle_alpha   90.00
_cell.angle_beta   90.00
_cell.angle_gamma   90.00
#
_symmetry.space_group_name_H-M   'P 1'
#
loop_
_entity.id
_entity.type
_entity.pdbx_description
1 polymer ?
#
loop_
_entity_poly.entity_id
_entity_poly.type
_entity_poly.pdbx_seq_one_letter_code
_entity_poly.pdbx_strand_id
1 'polypeptide(L)'
;MYYMPHFVKKNVAYQEYFIHQWVYSLIEFLNKKKETRVEIKVPKIVSYDEKSGTLTMQQLNGDNLSNIYGDSLNEVPPEYISKIRNFVQILDAYLIDYIDITGYNFMLVRNNLYMIDFGHAKCRDRFTKTDEFVVKFINGLDSWNPEFA
;
A
#
# COMPACT_ATOMS: atom_id res chain seq x y z
N MET A 1 -1.60 -16.50 -26.23
CA MET A 1 -2.27 -16.35 -24.94
C MET A 1 -1.31 -15.81 -23.91
N TYR A 2 -1.66 -14.71 -23.29
CA TYR A 2 -0.79 -14.06 -22.32
C TYR A 2 -1.01 -14.69 -20.95
N TYR A 3 0.01 -15.38 -20.42
CA TYR A 3 -0.04 -15.93 -19.07
C TYR A 3 0.54 -14.93 -18.09
N MET A 4 -0.31 -14.40 -17.19
CA MET A 4 0.12 -13.51 -16.11
C MET A 4 0.32 -14.36 -14.86
N PRO A 5 1.54 -14.43 -14.29
CA PRO A 5 1.73 -15.17 -13.05
C PRO A 5 0.95 -14.54 -11.90
N HIS A 6 0.42 -15.41 -11.06
CA HIS A 6 -0.38 -15.00 -9.90
C HIS A 6 0.34 -15.33 -8.61
N PHE A 7 0.13 -14.50 -7.61
CA PHE A 7 0.55 -14.74 -6.24
C PHE A 7 -0.68 -15.12 -5.42
N VAL A 8 -0.57 -16.18 -4.63
CA VAL A 8 -1.68 -16.68 -3.78
C VAL A 8 -1.31 -16.44 -2.33
N LYS A 9 -2.14 -15.68 -1.62
CA LYS A 9 -2.00 -15.42 -0.19
C LYS A 9 -3.13 -16.10 0.56
N LYS A 10 -2.80 -16.86 1.61
CA LYS A 10 -3.76 -17.59 2.43
C LYS A 10 -4.04 -16.89 3.75
N ASN A 11 -5.14 -17.23 4.39
CA ASN A 11 -5.56 -16.67 5.67
C ASN A 11 -5.77 -15.16 5.63
N VAL A 12 -6.33 -14.68 4.52
CA VAL A 12 -6.66 -13.27 4.34
C VAL A 12 -8.07 -13.00 4.84
N ALA A 13 -8.21 -12.09 5.79
CA ALA A 13 -9.52 -11.67 6.28
C ALA A 13 -10.25 -10.84 5.21
N TYR A 14 -11.57 -10.88 5.23
CA TYR A 14 -12.39 -10.13 4.28
C TYR A 14 -12.05 -8.64 4.29
N GLN A 15 -11.79 -8.06 5.45
CA GLN A 15 -11.46 -6.64 5.55
C GLN A 15 -10.17 -6.29 4.80
N GLU A 16 -9.15 -7.14 4.88
CA GLU A 16 -7.90 -6.93 4.13
C GLU A 16 -8.17 -6.92 2.63
N TYR A 17 -8.92 -7.91 2.14
CA TYR A 17 -9.31 -7.96 0.74
C TYR A 17 -10.12 -6.73 0.33
N PHE A 18 -11.12 -6.36 1.14
CA PHE A 18 -11.99 -5.23 0.84
C PHE A 18 -11.21 -3.93 0.71
N ILE A 19 -10.31 -3.65 1.64
CA ILE A 19 -9.50 -2.44 1.61
C ILE A 19 -8.54 -2.45 0.41
N HIS A 20 -7.91 -3.58 0.13
CA HIS A 20 -7.02 -3.72 -1.01
C HIS A 20 -7.77 -3.43 -2.32
N GLN A 21 -8.93 -4.04 -2.51
CA GLN A 21 -9.74 -3.81 -3.71
C GLN A 21 -10.22 -2.36 -3.79
N TRP A 22 -10.60 -1.79 -2.66
CA TRP A 22 -11.07 -0.41 -2.61
C TRP A 22 -9.94 0.56 -3.00
N VAL A 23 -8.75 0.34 -2.48
CA VAL A 23 -7.58 1.17 -2.82
C VAL A 23 -7.23 1.04 -4.29
N TYR A 24 -7.27 -0.18 -4.84
CA TYR A 24 -7.05 -0.38 -6.28
C TYR A 24 -8.04 0.45 -7.11
N SER A 25 -9.30 0.39 -6.77
CA SER A 25 -10.35 1.13 -7.47
C SER A 25 -10.19 2.64 -7.30
N LEU A 26 -9.78 3.10 -6.12
CA LEU A 26 -9.52 4.51 -5.86
C LEU A 26 -8.39 5.03 -6.74
N ILE A 27 -7.30 4.28 -6.87
CA ILE A 27 -6.17 4.68 -7.72
C ILE A 27 -6.64 4.83 -9.18
N GLU A 28 -7.39 3.86 -9.69
CA GLU A 28 -7.93 3.96 -11.05
C GLU A 28 -8.81 5.18 -11.22
N PHE A 29 -9.69 5.42 -10.25
CA PHE A 29 -10.61 6.56 -10.28
C PHE A 29 -9.83 7.89 -10.29
N LEU A 30 -8.84 8.04 -9.43
CA LEU A 30 -8.04 9.27 -9.34
C LEU A 30 -7.20 9.51 -10.58
N ASN A 31 -6.62 8.45 -11.16
CA ASN A 31 -5.79 8.57 -12.35
C ASN A 31 -6.59 8.89 -13.62
N LYS A 32 -7.89 8.62 -13.64
CA LYS A 32 -8.78 9.05 -14.72
C LYS A 32 -9.07 10.54 -14.66
N LYS A 33 -8.98 11.14 -13.47
CA LYS A 33 -9.09 12.59 -13.32
C LYS A 33 -7.73 13.21 -13.60
N LYS A 34 -7.65 14.10 -14.57
CA LYS A 34 -6.39 14.73 -14.98
C LYS A 34 -5.76 15.60 -13.90
N GLU A 35 -6.49 15.92 -12.85
CA GLU A 35 -6.07 16.83 -11.78
C GLU A 35 -5.25 16.15 -10.68
N THR A 36 -5.38 14.83 -10.50
CA THR A 36 -4.67 14.09 -9.46
C THR A 36 -4.06 12.83 -10.05
N ARG A 37 -2.74 12.79 -10.10
CA ARG A 37 -2.01 11.61 -10.55
C ARG A 37 -1.45 10.88 -9.35
N VAL A 38 -1.84 9.62 -9.19
CA VAL A 38 -1.29 8.75 -8.15
C VAL A 38 -0.15 7.93 -8.74
N GLU A 39 1.01 8.02 -8.11
CA GLU A 39 2.23 7.36 -8.60
C GLU A 39 2.52 6.05 -7.88
N ILE A 40 1.73 5.69 -6.87
CA ILE A 40 1.81 4.39 -6.20
C ILE A 40 0.78 3.46 -6.83
N LYS A 41 1.17 2.21 -7.01
CA LYS A 41 0.30 1.15 -7.51
C LYS A 41 0.05 0.13 -6.42
N VAL A 42 -0.98 -0.69 -6.59
CA VAL A 42 -1.22 -1.87 -5.77
C VAL A 42 -1.44 -3.06 -6.69
N PRO A 43 -1.14 -4.29 -6.23
CA PRO A 43 -1.35 -5.48 -7.07
C PRO A 43 -2.82 -5.62 -7.45
N LYS A 44 -3.06 -5.98 -8.71
CA LYS A 44 -4.42 -6.25 -9.18
C LYS A 44 -4.93 -7.54 -8.55
N ILE A 45 -6.13 -7.51 -7.99
CA ILE A 45 -6.78 -8.70 -7.45
C ILE A 45 -7.41 -9.49 -8.58
N VAL A 46 -7.14 -10.80 -8.60
CA VAL A 46 -7.71 -11.73 -9.56
C VAL A 46 -8.97 -12.37 -8.98
N SER A 47 -8.90 -12.86 -7.74
CA SER A 47 -10.03 -13.49 -7.06
C SER A 47 -9.83 -13.52 -5.55
N TYR A 48 -10.94 -13.64 -4.83
CA TYR A 48 -10.91 -13.85 -3.39
C TYR A 48 -11.97 -14.88 -3.01
N ASP A 49 -11.57 -15.93 -2.32
CA ASP A 49 -12.47 -16.93 -1.77
C ASP A 49 -12.64 -16.66 -0.27
N GLU A 50 -13.80 -16.14 0.10
CA GLU A 50 -14.09 -15.78 1.47
C GLU A 50 -14.12 -17.01 2.41
N LYS A 51 -14.55 -18.17 1.90
CA LYS A 51 -14.65 -19.38 2.72
C LYS A 51 -13.28 -19.88 3.17
N SER A 52 -12.31 -19.88 2.27
CA SER A 52 -10.94 -20.31 2.56
C SER A 52 -10.01 -19.19 2.99
N GLY A 53 -10.42 -17.93 2.78
CA GLY A 53 -9.55 -16.78 3.00
C GLY A 53 -8.41 -16.71 2.00
N THR A 54 -8.60 -17.20 0.77
CA THR A 54 -7.55 -17.25 -0.25
C THR A 54 -7.67 -16.08 -1.20
N LEU A 55 -6.66 -15.22 -1.22
CA LEU A 55 -6.56 -14.08 -2.13
C LEU A 55 -5.56 -14.39 -3.23
N THR A 56 -6.01 -14.29 -4.47
CA THR A 56 -5.14 -14.43 -5.65
C THR A 56 -4.98 -13.07 -6.29
N MET A 57 -3.74 -12.68 -6.52
CA MET A 57 -3.42 -11.36 -7.05
C MET A 57 -2.27 -11.42 -8.04
N GLN A 58 -2.02 -10.30 -8.71
CA GLN A 58 -0.87 -10.12 -9.58
C GLN A 58 0.42 -10.41 -8.82
N GLN A 59 1.29 -11.22 -9.42
CA GLN A 59 2.64 -11.42 -8.88
C GLN A 59 3.53 -10.25 -9.28
N LEU A 60 4.26 -9.72 -8.31
CA LEU A 60 5.20 -8.63 -8.55
C LEU A 60 6.61 -9.17 -8.68
N ASN A 61 7.28 -8.85 -9.79
CA ASN A 61 8.67 -9.23 -10.03
C ASN A 61 9.59 -8.08 -9.65
N GLY A 62 9.89 -7.99 -8.37
CA GLY A 62 10.73 -6.95 -7.80
C GLY A 62 11.07 -7.28 -6.37
N ASP A 63 11.61 -6.30 -5.66
CA ASP A 63 11.96 -6.48 -4.26
C ASP A 63 11.46 -5.30 -3.44
N ASN A 64 11.37 -5.48 -2.13
CA ASN A 64 10.94 -4.42 -1.24
C ASN A 64 12.07 -3.44 -0.94
N LEU A 65 11.72 -2.25 -0.47
CA LEU A 65 12.68 -1.18 -0.25
C LEU A 65 13.69 -1.52 0.84
N SER A 66 13.29 -2.26 1.87
CA SER A 66 14.23 -2.65 2.93
C SER A 66 15.29 -3.62 2.42
N ASN A 67 14.93 -4.55 1.54
CA ASN A 67 15.91 -5.45 0.94
C ASN A 67 16.86 -4.72 -0.02
N ILE A 68 16.36 -3.71 -0.73
CA ILE A 68 17.18 -2.97 -1.71
C ILE A 68 18.10 -1.96 -1.01
N TYR A 69 17.57 -1.19 -0.06
CA TYR A 69 18.25 -0.02 0.49
C TYR A 69 18.66 -0.17 1.96
N GLY A 70 18.20 -1.22 2.65
CA GLY A 70 18.44 -1.40 4.08
C GLY A 70 17.23 -1.02 4.94
N ASP A 71 17.37 -1.19 6.24
CA ASP A 71 16.24 -1.10 7.17
C ASP A 71 15.87 0.32 7.57
N SER A 72 16.67 1.32 7.18
CA SER A 72 16.40 2.72 7.53
C SER A 72 15.73 3.45 6.38
N LEU A 73 14.67 4.20 6.68
CA LEU A 73 14.02 5.04 5.70
C LEU A 73 15.00 6.04 5.06
N ASN A 74 15.98 6.50 5.82
CA ASN A 74 16.96 7.49 5.34
C ASN A 74 17.86 6.96 4.22
N GLU A 75 17.94 5.64 4.04
CA GLU A 75 18.71 5.03 2.96
C GLU A 75 17.91 4.95 1.65
N VAL A 76 16.61 5.20 1.69
CA VAL A 76 15.75 5.15 0.51
C VAL A 76 15.82 6.49 -0.23
N PRO A 77 15.91 6.48 -1.57
CA PRO A 77 15.89 7.74 -2.33
C PRO A 77 14.71 8.62 -1.95
N PRO A 78 14.91 9.93 -1.72
CA PRO A 78 13.85 10.83 -1.28
C PRO A 78 12.65 10.88 -2.22
N GLU A 79 12.84 10.65 -3.51
CA GLU A 79 11.74 10.65 -4.47
C GLU A 79 10.71 9.55 -4.17
N TYR A 80 11.17 8.38 -3.72
CA TYR A 80 10.25 7.29 -3.36
C TYR A 80 9.51 7.60 -2.06
N ILE A 81 10.21 8.19 -1.09
CA ILE A 81 9.59 8.57 0.18
C ILE A 81 8.51 9.64 -0.05
N SER A 82 8.78 10.60 -0.93
CA SER A 82 7.77 11.60 -1.29
C SER A 82 6.51 10.99 -1.90
N LYS A 83 6.68 10.01 -2.77
CA LYS A 83 5.54 9.30 -3.37
C LYS A 83 4.74 8.54 -2.34
N ILE A 84 5.42 7.85 -1.43
CA ILE A 84 4.77 7.09 -0.35
C ILE A 84 4.01 8.06 0.58
N ARG A 85 4.66 9.13 1.00
CA ARG A 85 4.05 10.11 1.91
C ARG A 85 2.81 10.75 1.28
N ASN A 86 2.90 11.13 0.02
CA ASN A 86 1.77 11.69 -0.71
C ASN A 86 0.61 10.69 -0.79
N PHE A 87 0.90 9.43 -1.06
CA PHE A 87 -0.14 8.42 -1.17
C PHE A 87 -0.80 8.11 0.18
N VAL A 88 -0.01 8.02 1.24
CA VAL A 88 -0.55 7.83 2.59
C VAL A 88 -1.48 8.99 2.96
N GLN A 89 -1.13 10.22 2.56
CA GLN A 89 -1.97 11.39 2.77
C GLN A 89 -3.27 11.31 1.96
N ILE A 90 -3.21 10.84 0.72
CA ILE A 90 -4.41 10.63 -0.10
C ILE A 90 -5.33 9.60 0.56
N LEU A 91 -4.78 8.48 1.03
CA LEU A 91 -5.58 7.46 1.72
C LEU A 91 -6.24 8.03 2.97
N ASP A 92 -5.51 8.82 3.76
CA ASP A 92 -6.07 9.49 4.92
C ASP A 92 -7.27 10.38 4.56
N ALA A 93 -7.17 11.13 3.47
CA ALA A 93 -8.28 11.97 2.99
C ALA A 93 -9.52 11.14 2.62
N TYR A 94 -9.34 9.88 2.26
CA TYR A 94 -10.44 8.96 1.96
C TYR A 94 -10.74 8.02 3.13
N LEU A 95 -10.31 8.38 4.35
CA LEU A 95 -10.63 7.68 5.60
C LEU A 95 -10.03 6.28 5.68
N ILE A 96 -8.86 6.09 5.08
CA ILE A 96 -8.09 4.85 5.20
C ILE A 96 -6.77 5.17 5.90
N ASP A 97 -6.54 4.48 7.03
CA ASP A 97 -5.26 4.52 7.72
C ASP A 97 -4.42 3.33 7.29
N TYR A 98 -3.37 3.59 6.51
CA TYR A 98 -2.36 2.59 6.20
C TYR A 98 -1.25 2.72 7.23
N ILE A 99 -1.36 1.93 8.30
CA ILE A 99 -0.47 2.08 9.47
C ILE A 99 0.84 1.31 9.34
N ASP A 100 0.87 0.28 8.49
CA ASP A 100 2.03 -0.61 8.32
C ASP A 100 3.05 0.00 7.35
N ILE A 101 3.50 1.21 7.67
CA ILE A 101 4.41 2.00 6.81
C ILE A 101 5.84 1.55 7.10
N THR A 102 6.27 0.49 6.41
CA THR A 102 7.62 -0.05 6.50
C THR A 102 8.18 -0.30 5.11
N GLY A 103 9.51 -0.36 5.01
CA GLY A 103 10.15 -0.63 3.72
C GLY A 103 9.83 -2.00 3.14
N TYR A 104 9.38 -2.95 3.97
CA TYR A 104 8.98 -4.28 3.51
C TYR A 104 7.67 -4.27 2.75
N ASN A 105 6.83 -3.25 2.93
CA ASN A 105 5.50 -3.17 2.32
C ASN A 105 5.44 -2.32 1.07
N PHE A 106 6.58 -1.87 0.57
CA PHE A 106 6.69 -1.13 -0.69
C PHE A 106 7.67 -1.84 -1.60
N MET A 107 7.15 -2.37 -2.71
CA MET A 107 7.97 -3.09 -3.68
C MET A 107 8.29 -2.21 -4.87
N LEU A 108 9.53 -2.28 -5.32
CA LEU A 108 9.99 -1.58 -6.51
C LEU A 108 10.04 -2.57 -7.67
N VAL A 109 9.22 -2.31 -8.70
CA VAL A 109 9.13 -3.13 -9.89
C VAL A 109 9.35 -2.22 -11.09
N ARG A 110 10.51 -2.30 -11.72
CA ARG A 110 10.87 -1.45 -12.88
C ARG A 110 10.60 0.04 -12.65
N ASN A 111 11.08 0.60 -11.58
CA ASN A 111 10.87 2.01 -11.23
C ASN A 111 9.43 2.37 -10.82
N ASN A 112 8.54 1.38 -10.70
CA ASN A 112 7.19 1.59 -10.17
C ASN A 112 7.13 1.10 -8.73
N LEU A 113 6.59 1.93 -7.84
CA LEU A 113 6.35 1.54 -6.46
C LEU A 113 4.97 0.92 -6.30
N TYR A 114 4.93 -0.23 -5.64
CA TYR A 114 3.71 -0.93 -5.26
C TYR A 114 3.58 -0.96 -3.75
N MET A 115 2.44 -0.55 -3.23
CA MET A 115 2.06 -0.77 -1.84
C MET A 115 1.43 -2.14 -1.72
N ILE A 116 1.90 -2.95 -0.78
CA ILE A 116 1.38 -4.30 -0.53
C ILE A 116 0.98 -4.43 0.93
N ASP A 117 0.26 -5.53 1.24
CA ASP A 117 -0.12 -5.90 2.61
C ASP A 117 -1.05 -4.89 3.29
N PHE A 118 -2.33 -5.17 3.18
CA PHE A 118 -3.39 -4.36 3.79
C PHE A 118 -3.94 -4.98 5.08
N GLY A 119 -3.21 -5.94 5.66
CA GLY A 119 -3.67 -6.68 6.84
C GLY A 119 -3.87 -5.81 8.08
N HIS A 120 -3.13 -4.71 8.20
CA HIS A 120 -3.27 -3.77 9.32
C HIS A 120 -3.94 -2.46 8.93
N ALA A 121 -4.33 -2.31 7.66
CA ALA A 121 -5.03 -1.12 7.21
C ALA A 121 -6.43 -1.05 7.80
N LYS A 122 -6.91 0.15 8.06
CA LYS A 122 -8.22 0.39 8.67
C LYS A 122 -9.01 1.41 7.88
N CYS A 123 -10.30 1.14 7.69
CA CYS A 123 -11.27 2.15 7.29
C CYS A 123 -11.84 2.77 8.57
N ARG A 124 -11.87 4.08 8.65
CA ARG A 124 -12.44 4.79 9.78
C ARG A 124 -13.61 5.66 9.32
N ASP A 125 -14.48 6.03 10.25
CA ASP A 125 -15.47 7.04 9.97
C ASP A 125 -14.84 8.45 10.08
N ARG A 126 -15.56 9.46 9.63
CA ARG A 126 -15.05 10.85 9.60
C ARG A 126 -14.89 11.48 10.99
N PHE A 127 -15.43 10.85 12.03
CA PHE A 127 -15.34 11.35 13.41
C PHE A 127 -14.19 10.73 14.18
N THR A 128 -13.62 9.65 13.66
CA THR A 128 -12.46 8.98 14.25
C THR A 128 -11.19 9.66 13.78
N LYS A 129 -10.29 9.94 14.71
CA LYS A 129 -9.00 10.57 14.38
C LYS A 129 -8.13 9.62 13.58
N THR A 130 -7.33 10.20 12.69
CA THR A 130 -6.27 9.48 11.97
C THR A 130 -5.30 8.88 13.00
N ASP A 131 -4.79 7.70 12.69
CA ASP A 131 -3.76 7.04 13.49
C ASP A 131 -2.59 8.00 13.75
N GLU A 132 -2.05 7.96 14.96
CA GLU A 132 -1.01 8.89 15.40
C GLU A 132 0.26 8.82 14.56
N PHE A 133 0.71 7.60 14.22
CA PHE A 133 1.90 7.45 13.38
C PHE A 133 1.65 7.97 11.96
N VAL A 134 0.48 7.72 11.41
CA VAL A 134 0.11 8.22 10.07
C VAL A 134 0.18 9.74 10.05
N VAL A 135 -0.35 10.43 11.08
CA VAL A 135 -0.29 11.88 11.17
C VAL A 135 1.16 12.37 11.19
N LYS A 136 2.01 11.75 11.99
CA LYS A 136 3.42 12.12 12.08
C LYS A 136 4.14 11.91 10.75
N PHE A 137 3.87 10.79 10.10
CA PHE A 137 4.49 10.46 8.82
C PHE A 137 4.07 11.44 7.71
N ILE A 138 2.79 11.78 7.64
CA ILE A 138 2.29 12.76 6.68
C ILE A 138 2.97 14.12 6.91
N ASN A 139 3.24 14.48 8.17
CA ASN A 139 3.84 15.75 8.55
C ASN A 139 5.36 15.75 8.51
N GLY A 140 5.98 14.74 7.94
CA GLY A 140 7.41 14.76 7.63
C GLY A 140 8.31 13.92 8.52
N LEU A 141 7.76 13.05 9.37
CA LEU A 141 8.60 12.13 10.16
C LEU A 141 9.34 11.18 9.21
N ASP A 142 10.67 11.18 9.30
CA ASP A 142 11.54 10.37 8.45
C ASP A 142 11.91 9.05 9.14
N SER A 143 10.92 8.22 9.40
CA SER A 143 11.09 6.92 10.04
C SER A 143 10.02 5.96 9.58
N TRP A 144 10.39 4.70 9.36
CA TRP A 144 9.41 3.62 9.24
C TRP A 144 8.68 3.44 10.57
N ASN A 145 7.49 2.85 10.52
CA ASN A 145 6.72 2.60 11.72
C ASN A 145 7.39 1.54 12.58
N PRO A 146 7.94 1.86 13.77
CA PRO A 146 8.69 0.92 14.59
C PRO A 146 7.85 -0.24 15.12
N GLU A 147 6.53 -0.09 15.17
CA GLU A 147 5.62 -1.16 15.60
C GLU A 147 5.64 -2.33 14.61
N PHE A 148 5.92 -2.06 13.33
CA PHE A 148 5.89 -3.06 12.26
C PHE A 148 7.25 -3.27 11.60
N ALA A 149 8.25 -2.57 12.02
CA ALA A 149 9.59 -2.63 11.42
C ALA A 149 10.39 -3.87 11.91
#